data_cdfc449e4e7eb743c80ed25da1f0aad6
#
_entry.id   cdfc449e4e7eb743c80ed25da1f0aad6
#
_cell.length_a   1.000
_cell.length_b   1.000
_cell.length_c   1.000
_cell.angle_alpha   90.00
_cell.angle_beta   90.00
_cell.angle_gamma   90.00
#
_symmetry.space_group_name_H-M   'P 1'
#
loop_
_entity.id
_entity.type
_entity.pdbx_description
1 polymer ?
#
loop_
_entity_poly.entity_id
_entity_poly.type
_entity_poly.pdbx_seq_one_letter_code
_entity_poly.pdbx_strand_id
1 'polypeptide(L)'
;MPQPPLVGAALLVVFAALACEEQPQKNPFDPPKDAAIPAPPASAIPKKDTAPILEIDTVGPKVGFERALLQHPEGKAQLTQLLTDAKRWIEGKEVLLIVDRKTKVPWVATYLDELGKVGPSKITVRTDTRKEFSQDQHFVPESQTKAPPCSVVGMVTSDFGTAVWKLSGGTAGKRTKGMAGPDLSMTGDTIERFAKGCKESGSFFVSVADGIEWGLAFDLAASSRVLEHAKFDTSVLLNEIPTPGQKVDFKH
;
A
#
# COMPACT_ATOMS: atom_id res chain seq x y z
N MET A 1 -38.83 69.87 -12.78
CA MET A 1 -40.09 70.28 -12.13
C MET A 1 -40.22 69.52 -10.81
N PRO A 2 -40.76 70.15 -9.78
CA PRO A 2 -40.07 70.26 -8.49
C PRO A 2 -40.58 69.27 -7.49
N GLN A 3 -39.74 69.02 -6.50
CA GLN A 3 -40.14 68.41 -5.22
C GLN A 3 -40.91 69.41 -4.36
N PRO A 4 -41.70 68.90 -3.41
CA PRO A 4 -41.89 69.63 -2.16
C PRO A 4 -41.47 68.75 -0.96
N PRO A 5 -41.23 69.42 0.18
CA PRO A 5 -40.65 68.82 1.36
C PRO A 5 -41.72 68.30 2.32
N LEU A 6 -41.37 67.32 3.17
CA LEU A 6 -42.17 66.98 4.34
C LEU A 6 -41.38 67.04 5.63
N VAL A 7 -41.90 67.87 6.41
CA VAL A 7 -41.59 68.32 7.76
C VAL A 7 -41.70 67.18 8.76
N GLY A 8 -40.83 67.24 9.78
CA GLY A 8 -40.65 66.30 10.84
C GLY A 8 -41.77 66.18 11.87
N ALA A 9 -41.67 65.19 12.67
CA ALA A 9 -42.24 65.16 14.02
C ALA A 9 -41.26 64.35 14.91
N ALA A 10 -40.66 65.02 15.83
CA ALA A 10 -39.86 64.44 16.89
C ALA A 10 -40.84 63.88 17.93
N LEU A 11 -40.73 62.58 18.17
CA LEU A 11 -41.40 61.87 19.28
C LEU A 11 -40.37 61.52 20.29
N LEU A 12 -40.33 62.25 21.38
CA LEU A 12 -39.56 61.99 22.59
C LEU A 12 -40.20 60.86 23.37
N VAL A 13 -39.65 59.67 23.33
CA VAL A 13 -40.05 58.57 24.22
C VAL A 13 -39.05 58.43 25.34
N VAL A 14 -39.47 58.77 26.52
CA VAL A 14 -38.73 58.54 27.77
C VAL A 14 -38.88 57.07 28.13
N PHE A 15 -37.83 56.30 28.01
CA PHE A 15 -37.73 54.95 28.54
C PHE A 15 -37.24 55.00 30.00
N ALA A 16 -38.14 54.65 30.92
CA ALA A 16 -37.77 54.34 32.31
C ALA A 16 -36.89 53.08 32.32
N ALA A 17 -35.67 53.20 32.82
CA ALA A 17 -34.82 52.05 33.07
C ALA A 17 -35.35 51.23 34.23
N LEU A 18 -36.00 50.12 33.94
CA LEU A 18 -36.20 49.01 34.88
C LEU A 18 -34.93 48.16 34.84
N ALA A 19 -34.10 48.32 35.88
CA ALA A 19 -33.00 47.41 36.10
C ALA A 19 -33.55 46.04 36.49
N CYS A 20 -33.66 45.15 35.50
CA CYS A 20 -33.82 43.70 35.77
C CYS A 20 -32.40 43.18 36.11
N GLU A 21 -32.22 42.83 37.36
CA GLU A 21 -31.06 42.10 37.85
C GLU A 21 -31.15 40.70 37.26
N GLU A 22 -30.41 40.44 36.15
CA GLU A 22 -30.29 39.11 35.56
C GLU A 22 -29.56 38.19 36.55
N GLN A 23 -30.29 37.32 37.21
CA GLN A 23 -29.67 36.18 37.88
C GLN A 23 -28.92 35.34 36.84
N PRO A 24 -27.64 35.01 37.06
CA PRO A 24 -26.91 34.16 36.15
C PRO A 24 -27.61 32.80 36.07
N GLN A 25 -28.24 32.51 34.93
CA GLN A 25 -28.80 31.23 34.61
C GLN A 25 -27.65 30.22 34.63
N LYS A 26 -27.67 29.28 35.59
CA LYS A 26 -26.78 28.13 35.59
C LYS A 26 -27.06 27.32 34.32
N ASN A 27 -26.11 27.31 33.44
CA ASN A 27 -26.13 26.46 32.25
C ASN A 27 -26.17 24.99 32.72
N PRO A 28 -27.19 24.19 32.37
CA PRO A 28 -27.30 22.79 32.80
C PRO A 28 -26.14 21.92 32.32
N PHE A 29 -25.29 22.45 31.46
CA PHE A 29 -24.07 21.78 30.95
C PHE A 29 -22.77 22.25 31.58
N ASP A 30 -22.82 23.19 32.58
CA ASP A 30 -21.60 23.54 33.31
C ASP A 30 -21.18 22.36 34.21
N PRO A 31 -19.95 21.84 34.02
CA PRO A 31 -19.46 20.77 34.86
C PRO A 31 -19.33 21.27 36.31
N PRO A 32 -19.63 20.42 37.31
CA PRO A 32 -19.47 20.79 38.70
C PRO A 32 -18.05 21.27 38.97
N LYS A 33 -17.91 22.41 39.62
CA LYS A 33 -16.62 23.11 39.87
C LYS A 33 -15.56 22.29 40.63
N ASP A 34 -15.96 21.14 41.20
CA ASP A 34 -15.07 20.25 41.98
C ASP A 34 -14.87 18.86 41.30
N ALA A 35 -15.35 18.68 40.06
CA ALA A 35 -14.98 17.50 39.31
C ALA A 35 -13.56 17.68 38.78
N ALA A 36 -12.57 17.14 39.51
CA ALA A 36 -11.22 16.97 38.96
C ALA A 36 -11.40 16.22 37.62
N ILE A 37 -11.16 16.91 36.51
CA ILE A 37 -11.15 16.29 35.16
C ILE A 37 -10.13 15.16 35.29
N PRO A 38 -10.55 13.87 35.17
CA PRO A 38 -9.57 12.80 35.16
C PRO A 38 -8.59 13.13 34.02
N ALA A 39 -7.31 13.21 34.36
CA ALA A 39 -6.28 13.41 33.37
C ALA A 39 -6.53 12.40 32.25
N PRO A 40 -6.50 12.81 30.96
CA PRO A 40 -6.66 11.88 29.85
C PRO A 40 -5.70 10.71 30.12
N PRO A 41 -6.11 9.45 29.96
CA PRO A 41 -5.23 8.32 30.20
C PRO A 41 -3.96 8.61 29.43
N ALA A 42 -2.83 8.64 30.13
CA ALA A 42 -1.53 8.88 29.51
C ALA A 42 -1.49 7.98 28.29
N SER A 43 -1.43 8.58 27.11
CA SER A 43 -1.40 7.87 25.84
C SER A 43 -0.37 6.78 26.04
N ALA A 44 -0.81 5.51 26.02
CA ALA A 44 0.07 4.40 26.28
C ALA A 44 1.17 4.48 25.23
N ILE A 45 2.32 5.04 25.61
CA ILE A 45 3.53 5.04 24.79
C ILE A 45 3.71 3.56 24.44
N PRO A 46 3.64 3.18 23.15
CA PRO A 46 3.72 1.78 22.76
C PRO A 46 4.97 1.21 23.42
N LYS A 47 4.80 0.12 24.16
CA LYS A 47 5.92 -0.52 24.85
C LYS A 47 6.97 -0.81 23.79
N LYS A 48 8.17 -0.32 24.00
CA LYS A 48 9.35 -0.43 23.12
C LYS A 48 9.68 -1.87 22.67
N ASP A 49 8.95 -2.84 23.21
CA ASP A 49 9.11 -4.29 23.00
C ASP A 49 8.07 -4.93 22.07
N THR A 50 7.21 -4.14 21.44
CA THR A 50 6.25 -4.66 20.45
C THR A 50 6.85 -4.54 19.05
N ALA A 51 6.75 -5.61 18.25
CA ALA A 51 7.19 -5.59 16.85
C ALA A 51 6.48 -4.48 16.09
N PRO A 52 7.21 -3.68 15.31
CA PRO A 52 6.61 -2.58 14.57
C PRO A 52 5.69 -3.10 13.47
N ILE A 53 4.60 -2.39 13.23
CA ILE A 53 3.75 -2.61 12.06
C ILE A 53 4.52 -2.10 10.84
N LEU A 54 4.62 -2.95 9.80
CA LEU A 54 5.23 -2.61 8.52
C LEU A 54 4.12 -2.33 7.52
N GLU A 55 4.04 -1.11 7.05
CA GLU A 55 3.00 -0.65 6.12
C GLU A 55 3.59 0.19 5.00
N ILE A 56 2.91 0.24 3.87
CA ILE A 56 3.16 1.23 2.83
C ILE A 56 1.86 1.65 2.16
N ASP A 57 1.71 2.93 1.97
CA ASP A 57 0.56 3.56 1.33
C ASP A 57 1.00 4.57 0.25
N THR A 58 0.08 5.36 -0.26
CA THR A 58 0.32 6.38 -1.29
C THR A 58 1.22 7.53 -0.85
N VAL A 59 1.52 7.65 0.44
CA VAL A 59 2.42 8.66 1.01
C VAL A 59 3.84 8.13 1.18
N GLY A 60 3.98 6.83 1.50
CA GLY A 60 5.28 6.17 1.62
C GLY A 60 5.31 5.05 2.67
N PRO A 61 6.46 4.38 2.80
CA PRO A 61 6.70 3.33 3.78
C PRO A 61 6.58 3.81 5.22
N LYS A 62 6.03 2.93 6.08
CA LYS A 62 5.96 3.10 7.54
C LYS A 62 6.61 1.91 8.24
N VAL A 63 7.35 2.21 9.31
CA VAL A 63 7.90 1.23 10.24
C VAL A 63 7.44 1.64 11.64
N GLY A 64 6.43 0.97 12.16
CA GLY A 64 5.74 1.42 13.36
C GLY A 64 5.01 2.73 13.14
N PHE A 65 5.39 3.78 13.87
CA PHE A 65 4.79 5.12 13.76
C PHE A 65 5.56 6.06 12.83
N GLU A 66 6.78 5.69 12.44
CA GLU A 66 7.64 6.52 11.62
C GLU A 66 7.47 6.23 10.14
N ARG A 67 7.68 7.25 9.31
CA ARG A 67 7.46 7.18 7.87
C ARG A 67 8.67 7.67 7.10
N ALA A 68 9.03 6.95 6.04
CA ALA A 68 9.98 7.42 5.05
C ALA A 68 9.24 7.96 3.81
N LEU A 69 9.73 9.06 3.23
CA LEU A 69 9.11 9.72 2.09
C LEU A 69 9.92 9.42 0.81
N LEU A 70 9.61 8.33 0.12
CA LEU A 70 10.36 7.87 -1.05
C LEU A 70 10.30 8.82 -2.27
N GLN A 71 9.43 9.83 -2.25
CA GLN A 71 9.46 10.92 -3.24
C GLN A 71 10.63 11.88 -3.04
N HIS A 72 11.29 11.89 -1.88
CA HIS A 72 12.45 12.70 -1.59
C HIS A 72 13.76 11.91 -1.77
N PRO A 73 14.86 12.57 -2.14
CA PRO A 73 16.15 11.88 -2.38
C PRO A 73 16.63 11.07 -1.17
N GLU A 74 16.37 11.57 0.06
CA GLU A 74 16.78 10.89 1.30
C GLU A 74 15.81 9.77 1.73
N GLY A 75 14.65 9.65 1.09
CA GLY A 75 13.58 8.74 1.54
C GLY A 75 14.01 7.27 1.64
N LYS A 76 14.86 6.81 0.70
CA LYS A 76 15.42 5.46 0.76
C LYS A 76 16.35 5.29 1.96
N ALA A 77 17.21 6.26 2.24
CA ALA A 77 18.11 6.22 3.39
C ALA A 77 17.33 6.24 4.71
N GLN A 78 16.25 7.04 4.79
CA GLN A 78 15.34 7.04 5.93
C GLN A 78 14.71 5.66 6.15
N LEU A 79 14.19 5.02 5.09
CA LEU A 79 13.63 3.67 5.19
C LEU A 79 14.66 2.66 5.68
N THR A 80 15.87 2.69 5.12
CA THR A 80 16.98 1.81 5.54
C THR A 80 17.29 1.99 7.03
N GLN A 81 17.31 3.23 7.52
CA GLN A 81 17.56 3.52 8.94
C GLN A 81 16.43 2.96 9.82
N LEU A 82 15.16 3.23 9.48
CA LEU A 82 14.00 2.75 10.22
C LEU A 82 13.98 1.23 10.32
N LEU A 83 14.29 0.53 9.23
CA LEU A 83 14.37 -0.92 9.21
C LEU A 83 15.55 -1.45 10.02
N THR A 84 16.69 -0.75 10.00
CA THR A 84 17.86 -1.09 10.82
C THR A 84 17.56 -0.96 12.31
N ASP A 85 16.86 0.09 12.72
CA ASP A 85 16.44 0.31 14.10
C ASP A 85 15.43 -0.77 14.57
N ALA A 86 14.62 -1.26 13.63
CA ALA A 86 13.67 -2.35 13.85
C ALA A 86 14.28 -3.75 13.73
N LYS A 87 15.57 -3.90 13.40
CA LYS A 87 16.22 -5.17 13.04
C LYS A 87 15.94 -6.31 14.03
N ARG A 88 15.99 -6.05 15.33
CA ARG A 88 15.76 -7.06 16.38
C ARG A 88 14.39 -7.74 16.30
N TRP A 89 13.40 -7.12 15.69
CA TRP A 89 12.04 -7.67 15.49
C TRP A 89 11.83 -8.31 14.13
N ILE A 90 12.76 -8.09 13.19
CA ILE A 90 12.64 -8.50 11.80
C ILE A 90 13.56 -9.70 11.50
N GLU A 91 14.83 -9.62 11.91
CA GLU A 91 15.86 -10.60 11.57
C GLU A 91 15.47 -12.03 12.02
N GLY A 92 15.49 -12.96 11.08
CA GLY A 92 15.15 -14.38 11.31
C GLY A 92 13.68 -14.67 11.58
N LYS A 93 12.78 -13.67 11.52
CA LYS A 93 11.34 -13.83 11.81
C LYS A 93 10.50 -13.74 10.56
N GLU A 94 9.30 -14.30 10.61
CA GLU A 94 8.28 -14.03 9.61
C GLU A 94 7.70 -12.62 9.85
N VAL A 95 7.59 -11.83 8.78
CA VAL A 95 7.07 -10.46 8.83
C VAL A 95 5.87 -10.30 7.90
N LEU A 96 4.94 -9.44 8.31
CA LEU A 96 3.79 -9.04 7.53
C LEU A 96 3.97 -7.59 7.07
N LEU A 97 3.99 -7.38 5.76
CA LEU A 97 4.00 -6.06 5.13
C LEU A 97 2.61 -5.76 4.57
N ILE A 98 1.94 -4.75 5.08
CA ILE A 98 0.63 -4.30 4.62
C ILE A 98 0.82 -3.24 3.54
N VAL A 99 0.25 -3.46 2.37
CA VAL A 99 0.42 -2.58 1.21
C VAL A 99 -0.93 -2.10 0.69
N ASP A 100 -1.12 -0.78 0.63
CA ASP A 100 -2.29 -0.18 0.00
C ASP A 100 -2.27 -0.42 -1.52
N ARG A 101 -3.43 -0.74 -2.10
CA ARG A 101 -3.59 -1.05 -3.55
C ARG A 101 -3.10 0.06 -4.47
N LYS A 102 -3.22 1.32 -4.06
CA LYS A 102 -2.86 2.50 -4.85
C LYS A 102 -1.40 2.90 -4.72
N THR A 103 -0.62 2.13 -3.95
CA THR A 103 0.82 2.39 -3.78
C THR A 103 1.55 2.27 -5.12
N LYS A 104 2.58 3.10 -5.31
CA LYS A 104 3.46 3.01 -6.47
C LYS A 104 4.32 1.75 -6.39
N VAL A 105 4.33 0.96 -7.46
CA VAL A 105 5.08 -0.31 -7.50
C VAL A 105 6.58 -0.16 -7.21
N PRO A 106 7.30 0.85 -7.73
CA PRO A 106 8.72 1.06 -7.40
C PRO A 106 8.98 1.28 -5.90
N TRP A 107 8.00 1.83 -5.16
CA TRP A 107 8.14 2.01 -3.72
C TRP A 107 8.00 0.69 -2.96
N VAL A 108 7.09 -0.18 -3.42
CA VAL A 108 6.93 -1.53 -2.85
C VAL A 108 8.20 -2.35 -3.12
N ALA A 109 8.75 -2.30 -4.33
CA ALA A 109 9.98 -2.96 -4.69
C ALA A 109 11.16 -2.49 -3.80
N THR A 110 11.30 -1.17 -3.63
CA THR A 110 12.31 -0.59 -2.72
C THR A 110 12.12 -1.09 -1.28
N TYR A 111 10.88 -1.15 -0.79
CA TYR A 111 10.62 -1.61 0.58
C TYR A 111 10.96 -3.09 0.74
N LEU A 112 10.56 -3.94 -0.21
CA LEU A 112 10.89 -5.38 -0.18
C LEU A 112 12.40 -5.61 -0.18
N ASP A 113 13.16 -4.89 -0.99
CA ASP A 113 14.61 -5.02 -1.05
C ASP A 113 15.29 -4.55 0.23
N GLU A 114 14.91 -3.38 0.77
CA GLU A 114 15.48 -2.88 2.03
C GLU A 114 15.09 -3.79 3.21
N LEU A 115 13.86 -4.31 3.22
CA LEU A 115 13.42 -5.28 4.21
C LEU A 115 14.21 -6.60 4.12
N GLY A 116 14.46 -7.07 2.89
CA GLY A 116 15.29 -8.25 2.63
C GLY A 116 16.70 -8.15 3.21
N LYS A 117 17.33 -6.97 3.17
CA LYS A 117 18.67 -6.73 3.74
C LYS A 117 18.71 -6.90 5.26
N VAL A 118 17.59 -6.69 5.93
CA VAL A 118 17.48 -6.91 7.39
C VAL A 118 17.40 -8.38 7.74
N GLY A 119 17.04 -9.25 6.78
CA GLY A 119 17.11 -10.70 6.92
C GLY A 119 15.91 -11.35 7.63
N PRO A 120 14.66 -11.02 7.27
CA PRO A 120 13.50 -11.78 7.72
C PRO A 120 13.57 -13.22 7.18
N SER A 121 13.00 -14.18 7.89
CA SER A 121 12.90 -15.57 7.39
C SER A 121 11.85 -15.72 6.30
N LYS A 122 10.82 -14.86 6.31
CA LYS A 122 9.74 -14.84 5.33
C LYS A 122 9.06 -13.47 5.31
N ILE A 123 8.74 -13.00 4.12
CA ILE A 123 7.95 -11.78 3.93
C ILE A 123 6.59 -12.19 3.37
N THR A 124 5.54 -11.94 4.14
CA THR A 124 4.16 -12.03 3.69
C THR A 124 3.67 -10.62 3.38
N VAL A 125 3.23 -10.40 2.14
CA VAL A 125 2.61 -9.12 1.74
C VAL A 125 1.11 -9.29 1.79
N ARG A 126 0.44 -8.39 2.50
CA ARG A 126 -1.02 -8.30 2.57
C ARG A 126 -1.50 -7.09 1.79
N THR A 127 -2.42 -7.35 0.87
CA THR A 127 -3.09 -6.32 0.08
C THR A 127 -4.55 -6.71 -0.10
N ASP A 128 -5.45 -5.75 0.00
CA ASP A 128 -6.83 -5.98 -0.39
C ASP A 128 -6.90 -6.38 -1.87
N THR A 129 -7.66 -7.43 -2.19
CA THR A 129 -7.71 -8.02 -3.52
C THR A 129 -9.11 -8.53 -3.84
N ARG A 130 -9.28 -9.13 -5.01
CA ARG A 130 -10.53 -9.75 -5.42
C ARG A 130 -10.86 -10.92 -4.49
N LYS A 131 -12.16 -11.18 -4.31
CA LYS A 131 -12.65 -12.20 -3.35
C LYS A 131 -12.13 -13.63 -3.65
N GLU A 132 -11.83 -13.92 -4.90
CA GLU A 132 -11.31 -15.20 -5.36
C GLU A 132 -9.82 -15.42 -5.02
N PHE A 133 -9.10 -14.38 -4.60
CA PHE A 133 -7.67 -14.46 -4.30
C PHE A 133 -7.40 -14.30 -2.81
N SER A 134 -6.30 -14.93 -2.35
CA SER A 134 -5.79 -14.66 -1.00
C SER A 134 -5.23 -13.26 -0.89
N GLN A 135 -5.57 -12.57 0.19
CA GLN A 135 -4.99 -11.27 0.53
C GLN A 135 -3.53 -11.36 0.96
N ASP A 136 -3.07 -12.53 1.35
CA ASP A 136 -1.71 -12.79 1.84
C ASP A 136 -0.92 -13.56 0.78
N GLN A 137 0.20 -12.98 0.34
CA GLN A 137 1.11 -13.59 -0.64
C GLN A 137 2.55 -13.58 -0.11
N HIS A 138 3.27 -14.69 -0.33
CA HIS A 138 4.69 -14.77 -0.02
C HIS A 138 5.51 -14.10 -1.11
N PHE A 139 6.24 -13.05 -0.76
CA PHE A 139 7.19 -12.38 -1.64
C PHE A 139 8.63 -12.61 -1.20
N VAL A 140 9.51 -12.79 -2.17
CA VAL A 140 10.95 -12.83 -1.98
C VAL A 140 11.55 -11.59 -2.65
N PRO A 141 12.44 -10.83 -2.00
CA PRO A 141 13.16 -9.74 -2.63
C PRO A 141 13.91 -10.23 -3.87
N GLU A 142 13.94 -9.41 -4.92
CA GLU A 142 14.63 -9.78 -6.17
C GLU A 142 16.09 -10.16 -5.92
N SER A 143 16.78 -9.40 -5.06
CA SER A 143 18.17 -9.61 -4.68
C SER A 143 18.46 -10.94 -3.96
N GLN A 144 17.40 -11.63 -3.48
CA GLN A 144 17.51 -12.91 -2.75
C GLN A 144 16.97 -14.10 -3.52
N THR A 145 16.45 -13.89 -4.72
CA THR A 145 15.87 -14.97 -5.51
C THR A 145 16.93 -15.83 -6.18
N LYS A 146 16.71 -17.16 -6.23
CA LYS A 146 17.57 -18.11 -6.95
C LYS A 146 17.08 -18.40 -8.36
N ALA A 147 15.99 -17.78 -8.79
CA ALA A 147 15.41 -17.95 -10.11
C ALA A 147 15.27 -19.43 -10.55
N PRO A 148 14.42 -20.24 -9.92
CA PRO A 148 14.26 -21.66 -10.28
C PRO A 148 13.93 -21.85 -11.75
N PRO A 149 14.31 -22.98 -12.36
CA PRO A 149 14.17 -23.21 -13.82
C PRO A 149 12.76 -23.07 -14.37
N CYS A 150 11.74 -23.38 -13.56
CA CYS A 150 10.32 -23.31 -13.95
C CYS A 150 9.68 -21.95 -13.71
N SER A 151 10.48 -20.92 -13.56
CA SER A 151 9.98 -19.56 -13.27
C SER A 151 9.37 -18.90 -14.50
N VAL A 152 8.30 -18.16 -14.26
CA VAL A 152 7.52 -17.44 -15.27
C VAL A 152 7.44 -15.97 -14.89
N VAL A 153 7.50 -15.10 -15.88
CA VAL A 153 7.30 -13.65 -15.71
C VAL A 153 5.91 -13.28 -16.16
N GLY A 154 5.19 -12.55 -15.35
CA GLY A 154 3.93 -11.89 -15.67
C GLY A 154 4.07 -10.39 -15.55
N MET A 155 3.59 -9.65 -16.53
CA MET A 155 3.65 -8.20 -16.55
C MET A 155 2.29 -7.62 -16.87
N VAL A 156 1.86 -6.59 -16.11
CA VAL A 156 0.74 -5.72 -16.49
C VAL A 156 1.29 -4.61 -17.39
N THR A 157 0.77 -4.51 -18.60
CA THR A 157 1.19 -3.52 -19.58
C THR A 157 0.48 -2.18 -19.42
N SER A 158 0.99 -1.11 -20.04
CA SER A 158 0.43 0.25 -19.91
C SER A 158 -1.00 0.38 -20.43
N ASP A 159 -1.44 -0.50 -21.31
CA ASP A 159 -2.82 -0.59 -21.81
C ASP A 159 -3.72 -1.48 -20.94
N PHE A 160 -3.27 -1.84 -19.73
CA PHE A 160 -3.93 -2.76 -18.80
C PHE A 160 -4.13 -4.18 -19.34
N GLY A 161 -3.40 -4.56 -20.38
CA GLY A 161 -3.25 -5.93 -20.80
C GLY A 161 -2.24 -6.69 -19.94
N THR A 162 -1.93 -7.93 -20.33
CA THR A 162 -0.86 -8.71 -19.70
C THR A 162 0.08 -9.29 -20.73
N ALA A 163 1.32 -9.49 -20.34
CA ALA A 163 2.31 -10.26 -21.07
C ALA A 163 2.90 -11.32 -20.15
N VAL A 164 3.02 -12.56 -20.62
CA VAL A 164 3.56 -13.68 -19.85
C VAL A 164 4.62 -14.39 -20.69
N TRP A 165 5.75 -14.75 -20.08
CA TRP A 165 6.82 -15.50 -20.75
C TRP A 165 7.69 -16.24 -19.73
N LYS A 166 8.53 -17.16 -20.21
CA LYS A 166 9.51 -17.85 -19.36
C LYS A 166 10.59 -16.87 -18.92
N LEU A 167 11.05 -17.02 -17.69
CA LEU A 167 12.14 -16.20 -17.16
C LEU A 167 13.40 -16.23 -18.05
N SER A 168 13.68 -17.37 -18.67
CA SER A 168 14.80 -17.55 -19.62
C SER A 168 14.61 -16.83 -20.96
N GLY A 169 13.51 -16.17 -21.16
CA GLY A 169 13.16 -15.50 -22.42
C GLY A 169 12.37 -16.41 -23.37
N GLY A 170 11.98 -15.81 -24.50
CA GLY A 170 11.19 -16.46 -25.57
C GLY A 170 9.99 -15.63 -25.96
N THR A 171 9.06 -16.21 -26.73
CA THR A 171 7.87 -15.47 -27.17
C THR A 171 6.95 -15.16 -25.99
N ALA A 172 6.61 -13.89 -25.78
CA ALA A 172 5.63 -13.49 -24.79
C ALA A 172 4.19 -13.79 -25.27
N GLY A 173 3.41 -14.45 -24.41
CA GLY A 173 1.97 -14.56 -24.59
C GLY A 173 1.29 -13.29 -24.11
N LYS A 174 0.76 -12.49 -25.05
CA LYS A 174 0.08 -11.23 -24.72
C LYS A 174 -1.44 -11.45 -24.62
N ARG A 175 -2.07 -10.73 -23.71
CA ARG A 175 -3.53 -10.66 -23.53
C ARG A 175 -3.97 -9.21 -23.49
N THR A 176 -5.02 -8.89 -24.19
CA THR A 176 -5.65 -7.58 -24.09
C THR A 176 -6.34 -7.42 -22.74
N LYS A 177 -6.59 -6.16 -22.34
CA LYS A 177 -7.38 -5.89 -21.16
C LYS A 177 -8.80 -6.45 -21.29
N GLY A 178 -9.38 -6.91 -20.18
CA GLY A 178 -10.79 -7.16 -20.03
C GLY A 178 -11.58 -5.87 -19.76
N MET A 179 -12.86 -6.01 -19.40
CA MET A 179 -13.74 -4.85 -19.14
C MET A 179 -13.30 -4.03 -17.92
N ALA A 180 -12.71 -4.64 -16.91
CA ALA A 180 -12.35 -4.01 -15.63
C ALA A 180 -10.83 -4.06 -15.35
N GLY A 181 -9.98 -4.06 -16.34
CA GLY A 181 -8.52 -4.17 -16.22
C GLY A 181 -7.96 -5.46 -16.79
N PRO A 182 -6.84 -5.97 -16.27
CA PRO A 182 -6.24 -7.22 -16.76
C PRO A 182 -7.21 -8.40 -16.70
N ASP A 183 -7.27 -9.16 -17.80
CA ASP A 183 -8.01 -10.43 -17.82
C ASP A 183 -7.15 -11.53 -17.19
N LEU A 184 -7.32 -11.71 -15.88
CA LEU A 184 -6.51 -12.65 -15.10
C LEU A 184 -6.86 -14.11 -15.39
N SER A 185 -8.08 -14.41 -15.82
CA SER A 185 -8.46 -15.78 -16.20
C SER A 185 -7.66 -16.22 -17.44
N MET A 186 -7.76 -15.46 -18.53
CA MET A 186 -6.99 -15.75 -19.76
C MET A 186 -5.47 -15.66 -19.55
N THR A 187 -5.04 -14.84 -18.58
CA THR A 187 -3.64 -14.76 -18.19
C THR A 187 -3.22 -16.02 -17.46
N GLY A 188 -4.05 -16.56 -16.57
CA GLY A 188 -3.84 -17.83 -15.86
C GLY A 188 -3.58 -18.97 -16.84
N ASP A 189 -4.43 -19.17 -17.86
CA ASP A 189 -4.24 -20.16 -18.91
C ASP A 189 -2.88 -20.01 -19.62
N THR A 190 -2.47 -18.77 -19.80
CA THR A 190 -1.17 -18.47 -20.43
C THR A 190 -0.01 -18.83 -19.51
N ILE A 191 -0.11 -18.52 -18.21
CA ILE A 191 0.89 -18.91 -17.19
C ILE A 191 1.03 -20.45 -17.15
N GLU A 192 -0.09 -21.18 -17.07
CA GLU A 192 -0.08 -22.64 -17.06
C GLU A 192 0.58 -23.22 -18.29
N ARG A 193 0.32 -22.67 -19.47
CA ARG A 193 0.96 -23.12 -20.71
C ARG A 193 2.49 -22.96 -20.66
N PHE A 194 3.02 -21.87 -20.06
CA PHE A 194 4.46 -21.67 -19.93
C PHE A 194 5.07 -22.53 -18.82
N ALA A 195 4.32 -22.85 -17.79
CA ALA A 195 4.74 -23.76 -16.72
C ALA A 195 4.53 -25.24 -17.06
N LYS A 196 3.89 -25.54 -18.20
CA LYS A 196 3.61 -26.92 -18.60
C LYS A 196 4.88 -27.74 -18.68
N GLY A 197 4.84 -28.92 -18.04
CA GLY A 197 5.98 -29.86 -18.01
C GLY A 197 6.98 -29.58 -16.90
N CYS A 198 6.78 -28.52 -16.10
CA CYS A 198 7.58 -28.27 -14.92
C CYS A 198 7.23 -29.29 -13.82
N LYS A 199 8.27 -30.00 -13.32
CA LYS A 199 8.12 -30.96 -12.22
C LYS A 199 8.34 -30.31 -10.84
N GLU A 200 9.08 -29.23 -10.82
CA GLU A 200 9.46 -28.49 -9.62
C GLU A 200 8.67 -27.19 -9.51
N SER A 201 8.51 -26.71 -8.30
CA SER A 201 7.93 -25.38 -8.06
C SER A 201 8.85 -24.30 -8.63
N GLY A 202 8.26 -23.33 -9.31
CA GLY A 202 8.94 -22.13 -9.80
C GLY A 202 8.65 -20.93 -8.90
N SER A 203 9.29 -19.81 -9.22
CA SER A 203 8.90 -18.49 -8.72
C SER A 203 8.10 -17.76 -9.78
N PHE A 204 7.08 -17.02 -9.37
CA PHE A 204 6.34 -16.15 -10.27
C PHE A 204 6.89 -14.72 -10.16
N PHE A 205 7.49 -14.26 -11.24
CA PHE A 205 8.07 -12.93 -11.33
C PHE A 205 7.00 -11.96 -11.83
N VAL A 206 6.76 -10.91 -11.04
CA VAL A 206 5.76 -9.89 -11.34
C VAL A 206 6.45 -8.60 -11.72
N SER A 207 5.96 -7.96 -12.78
CA SER A 207 6.33 -6.61 -13.18
C SER A 207 5.11 -5.83 -13.64
N VAL A 208 5.22 -4.53 -13.72
CA VAL A 208 4.21 -3.65 -14.28
C VAL A 208 4.83 -2.53 -15.10
N ALA A 209 4.11 -2.02 -16.08
CA ALA A 209 4.51 -0.82 -16.78
C ALA A 209 4.44 0.41 -15.86
N ASP A 210 5.14 1.49 -16.25
CA ASP A 210 5.08 2.76 -15.54
C ASP A 210 3.65 3.25 -15.34
N GLY A 211 3.39 3.83 -14.16
CA GLY A 211 2.09 4.38 -13.80
C GLY A 211 1.03 3.36 -13.38
N ILE A 212 1.34 2.07 -13.40
CA ILE A 212 0.44 1.02 -12.91
C ILE A 212 0.56 0.91 -11.38
N GLU A 213 -0.58 0.86 -10.68
CA GLU A 213 -0.65 0.75 -9.23
C GLU A 213 -0.36 -0.69 -8.74
N TRP A 214 0.12 -0.79 -7.51
CA TRP A 214 0.46 -2.05 -6.85
C TRP A 214 -0.67 -3.09 -6.87
N GLY A 215 -1.92 -2.67 -6.67
CA GLY A 215 -3.06 -3.60 -6.61
C GLY A 215 -3.18 -4.51 -7.84
N LEU A 216 -2.79 -4.03 -9.03
CA LEU A 216 -2.81 -4.84 -10.25
C LEU A 216 -1.63 -5.82 -10.32
N ALA A 217 -0.45 -5.42 -9.81
CA ALA A 217 0.69 -6.33 -9.65
C ALA A 217 0.37 -7.46 -8.68
N PHE A 218 -0.25 -7.10 -7.55
CA PHE A 218 -0.65 -8.07 -6.52
C PHE A 218 -1.72 -9.04 -7.03
N ASP A 219 -2.76 -8.55 -7.72
CA ASP A 219 -3.79 -9.39 -8.31
C ASP A 219 -3.20 -10.38 -9.34
N LEU A 220 -2.23 -9.94 -10.15
CA LEU A 220 -1.52 -10.80 -11.08
C LEU A 220 -0.69 -11.87 -10.35
N ALA A 221 0.03 -11.49 -9.27
CA ALA A 221 0.75 -12.46 -8.43
C ALA A 221 -0.21 -13.45 -7.78
N ALA A 222 -1.32 -12.97 -7.22
CA ALA A 222 -2.32 -13.80 -6.58
C ALA A 222 -2.98 -14.78 -7.54
N SER A 223 -3.25 -14.36 -8.78
CA SER A 223 -3.81 -15.25 -9.82
C SER A 223 -2.92 -16.44 -10.14
N SER A 224 -1.59 -16.29 -10.04
CA SER A 224 -0.65 -17.39 -10.28
C SER A 224 -0.71 -18.50 -9.22
N ARG A 225 -1.32 -18.23 -8.06
CA ARG A 225 -1.39 -19.17 -6.92
C ARG A 225 -2.60 -20.09 -6.96
N VAL A 226 -3.62 -19.74 -7.72
CA VAL A 226 -4.88 -20.51 -7.82
C VAL A 226 -4.92 -21.42 -9.06
N LEU A 227 -3.79 -21.56 -9.77
CA LEU A 227 -3.67 -22.38 -10.97
C LEU A 227 -3.60 -23.87 -10.62
N GLU A 228 -4.27 -24.71 -11.42
CA GLU A 228 -4.33 -26.15 -11.17
C GLU A 228 -3.04 -26.88 -11.59
N HIS A 229 -2.41 -26.42 -12.68
CA HIS A 229 -1.31 -27.14 -13.34
C HIS A 229 0.04 -26.43 -13.23
N ALA A 230 0.11 -25.32 -12.49
CA ALA A 230 1.34 -24.58 -12.23
C ALA A 230 1.52 -24.37 -10.73
N LYS A 231 2.74 -24.61 -10.24
CA LYS A 231 3.08 -24.46 -8.83
C LYS A 231 4.12 -23.37 -8.66
N PHE A 232 3.71 -22.28 -8.02
CA PHE A 232 4.59 -21.18 -7.68
C PHE A 232 4.52 -20.96 -6.16
N ASP A 233 5.60 -21.22 -5.45
CA ASP A 233 5.63 -21.10 -3.98
C ASP A 233 5.92 -19.66 -3.55
N THR A 234 6.57 -18.88 -4.42
CA THR A 234 6.99 -17.51 -4.15
C THR A 234 6.64 -16.59 -5.30
N SER A 235 6.40 -15.32 -4.96
CA SER A 235 6.33 -14.22 -5.91
C SER A 235 7.55 -13.33 -5.75
N VAL A 236 8.07 -12.80 -6.85
CA VAL A 236 9.20 -11.87 -6.88
C VAL A 236 8.77 -10.64 -7.64
N LEU A 237 8.83 -9.48 -7.01
CA LEU A 237 8.58 -8.21 -7.67
C LEU A 237 9.87 -7.75 -8.34
N LEU A 238 9.84 -7.50 -9.65
CA LEU A 238 10.99 -7.01 -10.39
C LEU A 238 11.19 -5.52 -10.15
N ASN A 239 12.43 -5.12 -9.92
CA ASN A 239 12.83 -3.72 -9.72
C ASN A 239 12.90 -2.95 -11.04
N GLU A 240 13.30 -3.64 -12.10
CA GLU A 240 13.37 -3.08 -13.45
C GLU A 240 12.21 -3.60 -14.29
N ILE A 241 11.70 -2.76 -15.21
CA ILE A 241 10.63 -3.14 -16.12
C ILE A 241 11.24 -3.94 -17.27
N PRO A 242 10.98 -5.25 -17.39
CA PRO A 242 11.57 -6.06 -18.43
C PRO A 242 10.86 -5.84 -19.77
N THR A 243 11.58 -6.05 -20.88
CA THR A 243 10.93 -6.13 -22.18
C THR A 243 10.25 -7.47 -22.33
N PRO A 244 8.93 -7.53 -22.67
CA PRO A 244 8.20 -8.78 -22.80
C PRO A 244 8.88 -9.77 -23.78
N GLY A 245 9.14 -10.98 -23.31
CA GLY A 245 9.79 -12.05 -24.06
C GLY A 245 11.32 -12.05 -23.96
N GLN A 246 11.95 -11.04 -23.43
CA GLN A 246 13.39 -11.05 -23.18
C GLN A 246 13.71 -11.83 -21.89
N LYS A 247 14.91 -12.42 -21.86
CA LYS A 247 15.46 -13.00 -20.64
C LYS A 247 15.58 -11.93 -19.57
N VAL A 248 15.21 -12.28 -18.35
CA VAL A 248 15.40 -11.40 -17.19
C VAL A 248 16.69 -11.80 -16.49
N ASP A 249 17.63 -10.87 -16.43
CA ASP A 249 18.90 -11.04 -15.74
C ASP A 249 18.88 -10.27 -14.43
N PHE A 250 19.19 -10.97 -13.34
CA PHE A 250 19.25 -10.39 -12.00
C PHE A 250 20.67 -9.88 -11.74
N LYS A 251 20.75 -8.67 -11.22
CA LYS A 251 21.99 -8.14 -10.64
C LYS A 251 22.01 -8.56 -9.16
N HIS A 252 22.81 -9.57 -8.86
CA HIS A 252 23.12 -9.98 -7.50
C HIS A 252 24.14 -9.06 -6.85
#